data_659b9b06f941375260f16b5f9028d404
#
_entry.id   659b9b06f941375260f16b5f9028d404
#
_cell.length_a   1.000
_cell.length_b   1.000
_cell.length_c   1.000
_cell.angle_alpha   90.00
_cell.angle_beta   90.00
_cell.angle_gamma   90.00
#
_symmetry.space_group_name_H-M   'P 1'
#
loop_
_entity.id
_entity.type
_entity.pdbx_description
1 polymer ?
#
loop_
_entity_poly.entity_id
_entity_poly.type
_entity_poly.pdbx_seq_one_letter_code
_entity_poly.pdbx_strand_id
1 'polypeptide(L)'
;MTVCYLALGSNIDPVQNLQQAIERLSQLPQFQLEALSPWYETEPWGIIDQAAFVNLVLRGQWQGGVMALLQAGLAIEAALNRVRRVKNGPRTIDIDILLFGDEQHQTPQLTVPHPGLYERDFMLVPLLDLDPDIVDPVSGRPLQAFQDGLPYRCISRQIQPSPRW
;
A
#
# COMPACT_ATOMS: atom_id res chain seq x y z
N MET A 1 -11.77 -1.60 16.92
CA MET A 1 -10.94 -1.83 15.71
C MET A 1 -10.90 -0.57 14.87
N THR A 2 -9.81 -0.37 14.16
CA THR A 2 -9.60 0.80 13.32
C THR A 2 -9.51 0.36 11.87
N VAL A 3 -10.26 1.03 10.98
CA VAL A 3 -10.16 0.80 9.54
C VAL A 3 -8.83 1.33 9.05
N CYS A 4 -8.09 0.51 8.30
CA CYS A 4 -6.80 0.89 7.76
C CYS A 4 -6.70 0.53 6.27
N TYR A 5 -5.88 1.28 5.56
CA TYR A 5 -5.58 1.07 4.15
C TYR A 5 -4.08 0.86 4.01
N LEU A 6 -3.72 -0.26 3.40
CA LEU A 6 -2.33 -0.64 3.21
C LEU A 6 -2.04 -0.71 1.71
N ALA A 7 -0.92 -0.10 1.30
CA ALA A 7 -0.40 -0.27 -0.05
C ALA A 7 0.64 -1.38 -0.04
N LEU A 8 0.53 -2.30 -0.98
CA LEU A 8 1.48 -3.38 -1.17
C LEU A 8 2.10 -3.25 -2.56
N GLY A 9 3.41 -3.45 -2.64
CA GLY A 9 4.13 -3.39 -3.91
C GLY A 9 5.28 -4.39 -3.97
N SER A 10 5.60 -4.86 -5.16
CA SER A 10 6.70 -5.79 -5.39
C SER A 10 7.15 -5.72 -6.84
N ASN A 11 8.47 -5.88 -7.08
CA ASN A 11 9.01 -6.08 -8.44
C ASN A 11 9.98 -7.26 -8.53
N ILE A 12 9.94 -8.16 -7.54
CA ILE A 12 10.64 -9.45 -7.55
C ILE A 12 9.57 -10.53 -7.35
N ASP A 13 9.35 -11.37 -8.34
CA ASP A 13 8.27 -12.37 -8.33
C ASP A 13 6.97 -11.77 -7.76
N PRO A 14 6.45 -10.69 -8.38
CA PRO A 14 5.48 -9.83 -7.70
C PRO A 14 4.16 -10.52 -7.38
N VAL A 15 3.63 -11.32 -8.31
CA VAL A 15 2.35 -12.00 -8.06
C VAL A 15 2.46 -12.92 -6.85
N GLN A 16 3.52 -13.73 -6.80
CA GLN A 16 3.75 -14.67 -5.70
C GLN A 16 3.96 -13.93 -4.38
N ASN A 17 4.83 -12.92 -4.36
CA ASN A 17 5.14 -12.20 -3.13
C ASN A 17 3.93 -11.40 -2.60
N LEU A 18 3.15 -10.80 -3.49
CA LEU A 18 1.94 -10.09 -3.08
C LEU A 18 0.89 -11.04 -2.51
N GLN A 19 0.69 -12.20 -3.14
CA GLN A 19 -0.24 -13.22 -2.63
C GLN A 19 0.18 -13.70 -1.24
N GLN A 20 1.47 -13.96 -1.04
CA GLN A 20 1.99 -14.39 0.25
C GLN A 20 1.84 -13.29 1.32
N ALA A 21 2.06 -12.03 0.96
CA ALA A 21 1.88 -10.92 1.89
C ALA A 21 0.42 -10.78 2.32
N ILE A 22 -0.51 -10.85 1.38
CA ILE A 22 -1.94 -10.80 1.66
C ILE A 22 -2.35 -11.96 2.58
N GLU A 23 -1.89 -13.16 2.28
CA GLU A 23 -2.17 -14.34 3.07
C GLU A 23 -1.66 -14.18 4.51
N ARG A 24 -0.41 -13.72 4.68
CA ARG A 24 0.18 -13.50 6.00
C ARG A 24 -0.57 -12.43 6.79
N LEU A 25 -0.97 -11.35 6.14
CA LEU A 25 -1.79 -10.31 6.78
C LEU A 25 -3.12 -10.89 7.26
N SER A 26 -3.81 -11.67 6.41
CA SER A 26 -5.11 -12.25 6.74
C SER A 26 -5.04 -13.29 7.86
N GLN A 27 -3.86 -13.85 8.14
CA GLN A 27 -3.65 -14.79 9.22
C GLN A 27 -3.33 -14.13 10.57
N LEU A 28 -3.04 -12.82 10.59
CA LEU A 28 -2.80 -12.11 11.84
C LEU A 28 -4.09 -12.01 12.67
N PRO A 29 -4.05 -12.42 13.96
CA PRO A 29 -5.26 -12.38 14.81
C PRO A 29 -5.85 -10.98 14.95
N GLN A 30 -5.01 -9.94 14.89
CA GLN A 30 -5.42 -8.54 15.04
C GLN A 30 -5.96 -7.94 13.75
N PHE A 31 -5.81 -8.61 12.60
CA PHE A 31 -6.16 -8.05 11.30
C PHE A 31 -7.33 -8.76 10.68
N GLN A 32 -8.32 -7.99 10.21
CA GLN A 32 -9.44 -8.49 9.44
C GLN A 32 -9.42 -7.86 8.05
N LEU A 33 -9.09 -8.66 7.05
CA LEU A 33 -9.11 -8.21 5.65
C LEU A 33 -10.56 -8.00 5.20
N GLU A 34 -10.84 -6.85 4.59
CA GLU A 34 -12.18 -6.50 4.11
C GLU A 34 -12.28 -6.45 2.59
N ALA A 35 -11.29 -5.88 1.92
CA ALA A 35 -11.35 -5.70 0.47
C ALA A 35 -9.95 -5.54 -0.13
N LEU A 36 -9.83 -5.95 -1.39
CA LEU A 36 -8.63 -5.75 -2.22
C LEU A 36 -8.99 -4.89 -3.42
N SER A 37 -8.13 -3.93 -3.75
CA SER A 37 -8.26 -3.20 -5.00
C SER A 37 -7.85 -4.07 -6.19
N PRO A 38 -8.15 -3.64 -7.42
CA PRO A 38 -7.45 -4.20 -8.58
C PRO A 38 -5.94 -4.11 -8.43
N TRP A 39 -5.21 -4.96 -9.14
CA TRP A 39 -3.75 -4.94 -9.17
C TRP A 39 -3.29 -4.13 -10.37
N TYR A 40 -2.24 -3.32 -10.18
CA TYR A 40 -1.72 -2.44 -11.21
C TYR A 40 -0.25 -2.69 -11.46
N GLU A 41 0.12 -2.80 -12.74
CA GLU A 41 1.51 -2.76 -13.14
C GLU A 41 1.94 -1.31 -13.24
N THR A 42 3.05 -0.96 -12.63
CA THR A 42 3.52 0.41 -12.52
C THR A 42 5.00 0.52 -12.89
N GLU A 43 5.37 1.65 -13.51
CA GLU A 43 6.78 1.95 -13.76
C GLU A 43 7.50 2.21 -12.43
N PRO A 44 8.80 1.85 -12.32
CA PRO A 44 9.55 2.11 -11.11
C PRO A 44 9.59 3.59 -10.77
N TRP A 45 9.35 3.90 -9.47
CA TRP A 45 9.49 5.25 -8.96
C TRP A 45 10.87 5.41 -8.32
N GLY A 46 11.58 6.50 -8.66
CA GLY A 46 12.94 6.76 -8.20
C GLY A 46 13.98 6.17 -9.13
N ILE A 47 14.44 4.93 -8.89
CA ILE A 47 15.39 4.24 -9.79
C ILE A 47 14.59 3.61 -10.91
N ILE A 48 14.76 4.12 -12.14
CA ILE A 48 13.97 3.68 -13.31
C ILE A 48 14.56 2.43 -14.01
N ASP A 49 15.83 2.13 -13.79
CA ASP A 49 16.51 0.97 -14.41
C ASP A 49 16.32 -0.27 -13.53
N GLN A 50 15.09 -0.74 -13.45
CA GLN A 50 14.72 -1.96 -12.74
C GLN A 50 13.38 -2.47 -13.28
N ALA A 51 13.00 -3.70 -12.88
CA ALA A 51 11.73 -4.29 -13.29
C ALA A 51 10.54 -3.46 -12.81
N ALA A 52 9.46 -3.48 -13.58
CA ALA A 52 8.20 -2.84 -13.20
C ALA A 52 7.66 -3.43 -11.89
N PHE A 53 7.00 -2.58 -11.12
CA PHE A 53 6.31 -3.00 -9.91
C PHE A 53 4.88 -3.46 -10.21
N VAL A 54 4.35 -4.30 -9.34
CA VAL A 54 2.92 -4.54 -9.22
C VAL A 54 2.49 -3.98 -7.87
N ASN A 55 1.46 -3.16 -7.87
CA ASN A 55 0.93 -2.48 -6.69
C ASN A 55 -0.56 -2.71 -6.53
N LEU A 56 -1.01 -2.76 -5.30
CA LEU A 56 -2.42 -2.79 -4.94
C LEU A 56 -2.61 -2.09 -3.59
N VAL A 57 -3.86 -1.79 -3.27
CA VAL A 57 -4.25 -1.30 -1.94
C VAL A 57 -5.27 -2.26 -1.36
N LEU A 58 -5.19 -2.52 -0.08
CA LEU A 58 -6.20 -3.27 0.63
C LEU A 58 -6.79 -2.47 1.78
N ARG A 59 -8.02 -2.78 2.12
CA ARG A 59 -8.69 -2.26 3.30
C ARG A 59 -8.87 -3.38 4.31
N GLY A 60 -8.63 -3.07 5.56
CA GLY A 60 -8.86 -3.99 6.66
C GLY A 60 -9.19 -3.27 7.95
N GLN A 61 -9.40 -4.05 9.00
CA GLN A 61 -9.55 -3.52 10.36
C GLN A 61 -8.43 -4.07 11.23
N TRP A 62 -7.87 -3.20 12.04
CA TRP A 62 -6.77 -3.53 12.94
C TRP A 62 -7.17 -3.36 14.38
N GLN A 63 -6.89 -4.35 15.20
CA GLN A 63 -7.09 -4.30 16.65
C GLN A 63 -5.76 -3.97 17.31
N GLY A 64 -5.60 -2.72 17.70
CA GLY A 64 -4.38 -2.21 18.32
C GLY A 64 -4.02 -0.83 17.78
N GLY A 65 -2.87 -0.32 18.17
CA GLY A 65 -2.36 0.96 17.71
C GLY A 65 -1.64 0.86 16.37
N VAL A 66 -1.39 2.01 15.75
CA VAL A 66 -0.74 2.09 14.43
C VAL A 66 0.69 1.56 14.44
N MET A 67 1.44 1.74 15.54
CA MET A 67 2.82 1.25 15.62
C MET A 67 2.89 -0.28 15.63
N ALA A 68 1.91 -0.95 16.26
CA ALA A 68 1.82 -2.41 16.22
C ALA A 68 1.53 -2.91 14.79
N LEU A 69 0.70 -2.20 14.04
CA LEU A 69 0.45 -2.50 12.63
C LEU A 69 1.73 -2.31 11.80
N LEU A 70 2.47 -1.23 12.03
CA LEU A 70 3.75 -0.99 11.37
C LEU A 70 4.72 -2.14 11.62
N GLN A 71 4.86 -2.58 12.86
CA GLN A 71 5.75 -3.69 13.22
C GLN A 71 5.30 -5.00 12.57
N ALA A 72 4.00 -5.25 12.48
CA ALA A 72 3.47 -6.44 11.81
C ALA A 72 3.82 -6.43 10.32
N GLY A 73 3.68 -5.28 9.66
CA GLY A 73 4.07 -5.12 8.26
C GLY A 73 5.56 -5.35 8.03
N LEU A 74 6.40 -4.77 8.88
CA LEU A 74 7.85 -4.96 8.80
C LEU A 74 8.25 -6.43 9.01
N ALA A 75 7.57 -7.14 9.91
CA ALA A 75 7.82 -8.57 10.13
C ALA A 75 7.47 -9.39 8.89
N ILE A 76 6.38 -9.07 8.19
CA ILE A 76 6.00 -9.75 6.96
C ILE A 76 7.02 -9.47 5.86
N GLU A 77 7.47 -8.22 5.71
CA GLU A 77 8.53 -7.87 4.75
C GLU A 77 9.78 -8.70 4.99
N ALA A 78 10.21 -8.82 6.24
CA ALA A 78 11.38 -9.62 6.61
C ALA A 78 11.18 -11.11 6.31
N ALA A 79 9.98 -11.64 6.60
CA ALA A 79 9.64 -13.04 6.34
C ALA A 79 9.64 -13.38 4.84
N LEU A 80 9.39 -12.40 3.97
CA LEU A 80 9.43 -12.56 2.51
C LEU A 80 10.78 -12.14 1.93
N ASN A 81 11.83 -12.12 2.75
CA ASN A 81 13.22 -11.91 2.34
C ASN A 81 13.51 -10.52 1.76
N ARG A 82 12.79 -9.49 2.21
CA ARG A 82 13.13 -8.13 1.79
C ARG A 82 14.50 -7.72 2.35
N VAL A 83 15.36 -7.22 1.45
CA VAL A 83 16.67 -6.68 1.80
C VAL A 83 16.72 -5.21 1.38
N ARG A 84 16.91 -4.30 2.33
CA ARG A 84 16.95 -2.85 2.11
C ARG A 84 18.37 -2.39 1.80
N ARG A 85 18.89 -2.74 0.60
CA ARG A 85 20.25 -2.37 0.19
C ARG A 85 20.33 -1.03 -0.51
N VAL A 86 19.30 -0.72 -1.32
CA VAL A 86 19.27 0.50 -2.14
C VAL A 86 17.91 1.15 -1.97
N LYS A 87 17.90 2.45 -1.63
CA LYS A 87 16.66 3.22 -1.55
C LYS A 87 15.97 3.25 -2.91
N ASN A 88 14.67 2.95 -2.95
CA ASN A 88 13.84 2.86 -4.16
C ASN A 88 14.32 1.79 -5.16
N GLY A 89 15.18 0.85 -4.73
CA GLY A 89 15.63 -0.26 -5.55
C GLY A 89 14.65 -1.45 -5.55
N PRO A 90 15.08 -2.58 -6.15
CA PRO A 90 14.25 -3.78 -6.21
C PRO A 90 13.89 -4.30 -4.82
N ARG A 91 12.65 -4.83 -4.67
CA ARG A 91 12.18 -5.37 -3.40
C ARG A 91 11.16 -6.47 -3.59
N THR A 92 11.22 -7.48 -2.70
CA THR A 92 10.28 -8.60 -2.69
C THR A 92 8.89 -8.13 -2.31
N ILE A 93 8.79 -7.25 -1.31
CA ILE A 93 7.52 -6.73 -0.82
C ILE A 93 7.74 -5.40 -0.09
N ASP A 94 6.80 -4.50 -0.30
CA ASP A 94 6.73 -3.20 0.35
C ASP A 94 5.32 -3.07 0.92
N ILE A 95 5.20 -2.80 2.21
CA ILE A 95 3.91 -2.64 2.88
C ILE A 95 3.89 -1.27 3.54
N ASP A 96 3.05 -0.37 3.04
CA ASP A 96 2.92 0.99 3.55
C ASP A 96 1.54 1.21 4.13
N ILE A 97 1.47 1.84 5.31
CA ILE A 97 0.22 2.29 5.89
C ILE A 97 -0.17 3.61 5.24
N LEU A 98 -1.25 3.62 4.47
CA LEU A 98 -1.74 4.82 3.80
C LEU A 98 -2.61 5.67 4.72
N LEU A 99 -3.57 5.02 5.37
CA LEU A 99 -4.50 5.64 6.30
C LEU A 99 -4.75 4.71 7.48
N PHE A 100 -4.96 5.29 8.66
CA PHE A 100 -5.29 4.56 9.87
C PHE A 100 -6.44 5.30 10.57
N GLY A 101 -7.68 4.92 10.24
CA GLY A 101 -8.84 5.70 10.63
C GLY A 101 -8.70 7.14 10.14
N ASP A 102 -8.96 8.09 11.01
CA ASP A 102 -8.73 9.52 10.76
C ASP A 102 -7.49 10.05 11.50
N GLU A 103 -6.66 9.15 12.01
CA GLU A 103 -5.48 9.53 12.78
C GLU A 103 -4.41 10.18 11.90
N GLN A 104 -3.66 11.08 12.52
CA GLN A 104 -2.53 11.77 11.90
C GLN A 104 -1.29 11.52 12.74
N HIS A 105 -0.25 11.01 12.08
CA HIS A 105 1.04 10.71 12.73
C HIS A 105 2.18 11.29 11.90
N GLN A 106 3.12 11.94 12.56
CA GLN A 106 4.32 12.45 11.92
C GLN A 106 5.50 12.20 12.85
N THR A 107 6.11 11.04 12.71
CA THR A 107 7.25 10.59 13.52
C THR A 107 8.39 10.16 12.60
N PRO A 108 9.62 9.98 13.12
CA PRO A 108 10.71 9.47 12.29
C PRO A 108 10.42 8.10 11.67
N GLN A 109 9.60 7.27 12.31
CA GLN A 109 9.28 5.93 11.84
C GLN A 109 8.06 5.87 10.94
N LEU A 110 7.13 6.83 11.07
CA LEU A 110 5.82 6.71 10.42
C LEU A 110 5.19 8.07 10.18
N THR A 111 4.73 8.27 8.94
CA THR A 111 3.88 9.40 8.57
C THR A 111 2.57 8.85 8.02
N VAL A 112 1.45 9.19 8.67
CA VAL A 112 0.09 8.81 8.26
C VAL A 112 -0.79 10.08 8.33
N PRO A 113 -1.53 10.44 7.30
CA PRO A 113 -1.61 9.81 5.97
C PRO A 113 -0.26 9.75 5.26
N HIS A 114 -0.06 8.70 4.47
CA HIS A 114 1.19 8.53 3.73
C HIS A 114 1.37 9.66 2.71
N PRO A 115 2.55 10.29 2.62
CA PRO A 115 2.77 11.39 1.67
C PRO A 115 2.53 11.01 0.21
N GLY A 116 2.78 9.75 -0.14
CA GLY A 116 2.56 9.25 -1.50
C GLY A 116 1.11 9.25 -1.95
N LEU A 117 0.14 9.32 -1.02
CA LEU A 117 -1.27 9.44 -1.38
C LEU A 117 -1.57 10.72 -2.17
N TYR A 118 -0.81 11.78 -1.91
CA TYR A 118 -1.01 13.09 -2.55
C TYR A 118 -0.15 13.27 -3.79
N GLU A 119 0.71 12.30 -4.10
CA GLU A 119 1.73 12.43 -5.12
C GLU A 119 1.74 11.32 -6.16
N ARG A 120 1.33 10.09 -5.77
CA ARG A 120 1.55 8.87 -6.56
C ARG A 120 0.23 8.22 -6.94
N ASP A 121 0.01 8.04 -8.24
CA ASP A 121 -1.22 7.41 -8.72
C ASP A 121 -1.36 5.96 -8.22
N PHE A 122 -0.27 5.22 -8.09
CA PHE A 122 -0.32 3.82 -7.65
C PHE A 122 -0.64 3.65 -6.16
N MET A 123 -0.76 4.74 -5.41
CA MET A 123 -1.32 4.74 -4.06
C MET A 123 -2.75 5.27 -4.05
N LEU A 124 -3.00 6.40 -4.71
CA LEU A 124 -4.30 7.06 -4.69
C LEU A 124 -5.35 6.33 -5.52
N VAL A 125 -5.02 5.92 -6.74
CA VAL A 125 -6.01 5.29 -7.64
C VAL A 125 -6.56 3.99 -7.07
N PRO A 126 -5.73 3.03 -6.61
CA PRO A 126 -6.26 1.81 -6.00
C PRO A 126 -7.08 2.07 -4.74
N LEU A 127 -6.70 3.07 -3.95
CA LEU A 127 -7.47 3.47 -2.77
C LEU A 127 -8.87 3.94 -3.17
N LEU A 128 -8.97 4.78 -4.19
CA LEU A 128 -10.24 5.29 -4.68
C LEU A 128 -11.09 4.19 -5.34
N ASP A 129 -10.48 3.15 -5.88
CA ASP A 129 -11.21 1.97 -6.36
C ASP A 129 -11.96 1.28 -5.20
N LEU A 130 -11.38 1.28 -4.00
CA LEU A 130 -12.02 0.71 -2.83
C LEU A 130 -13.08 1.64 -2.24
N ASP A 131 -12.74 2.91 -2.07
CA ASP A 131 -13.60 3.89 -1.43
C ASP A 131 -13.53 5.23 -2.17
N PRO A 132 -14.34 5.41 -3.22
CA PRO A 132 -14.27 6.62 -4.06
C PRO A 132 -14.65 7.90 -3.31
N ASP A 133 -15.39 7.79 -2.20
CA ASP A 133 -15.85 8.95 -1.43
C ASP A 133 -15.03 9.22 -0.18
N ILE A 134 -13.89 8.55 -0.03
CA ILE A 134 -13.06 8.68 1.17
C ILE A 134 -12.53 10.11 1.32
N VAL A 135 -12.54 10.60 2.57
CA VAL A 135 -12.14 11.96 2.91
C VAL A 135 -10.73 11.97 3.47
N ASP A 136 -9.93 12.95 3.04
CA ASP A 136 -8.60 13.20 3.60
C ASP A 136 -8.73 13.70 5.04
N PRO A 137 -8.15 12.98 6.03
CA PRO A 137 -8.27 13.41 7.43
C PRO A 137 -7.53 14.71 7.75
N VAL A 138 -6.60 15.14 6.91
CA VAL A 138 -5.84 16.37 7.14
C VAL A 138 -6.63 17.60 6.68
N SER A 139 -7.13 17.58 5.46
CA SER A 139 -7.80 18.74 4.85
C SER A 139 -9.32 18.71 4.98
N GLY A 140 -9.90 17.55 5.26
CA GLY A 140 -11.35 17.37 5.23
C GLY A 140 -11.95 17.32 3.83
N ARG A 141 -11.11 17.37 2.79
CA ARG A 141 -11.54 17.31 1.38
C ARG A 141 -11.60 15.86 0.92
N PRO A 142 -12.47 15.51 -0.04
CA PRO A 142 -12.41 14.18 -0.66
C PRO A 142 -11.02 13.92 -1.27
N LEU A 143 -10.45 12.74 -1.03
CA LEU A 143 -9.16 12.38 -1.61
C LEU A 143 -9.20 12.38 -3.14
N GLN A 144 -10.36 12.14 -3.75
CA GLN A 144 -10.57 12.24 -5.19
C GLN A 144 -10.14 13.61 -5.75
N ALA A 145 -10.25 14.67 -4.96
CA ALA A 145 -9.86 16.02 -5.37
C ALA A 145 -8.36 16.14 -5.72
N PHE A 146 -7.53 15.23 -5.22
CA PHE A 146 -6.09 15.25 -5.50
C PHE A 146 -5.71 14.50 -6.79
N GLN A 147 -6.64 13.76 -7.39
CA GLN A 147 -6.33 12.85 -8.50
C GLN A 147 -5.79 13.56 -9.74
N ASP A 148 -6.37 14.71 -10.09
CA ASP A 148 -5.97 15.42 -11.32
C ASP A 148 -4.61 16.12 -11.20
N GLY A 149 -4.14 16.38 -9.98
CA GLY A 149 -2.91 17.10 -9.72
C GLY A 149 -1.70 16.23 -9.36
N LEU A 150 -1.80 14.91 -9.49
CA LEU A 150 -0.72 14.01 -9.09
C LEU A 150 0.52 14.21 -9.96
N PRO A 151 1.71 14.50 -9.36
CA PRO A 151 2.94 14.66 -10.13
C PRO A 151 3.51 13.34 -10.65
N TYR A 152 3.24 12.21 -10.00
CA TYR A 152 3.79 10.91 -10.38
C TYR A 152 2.69 10.00 -10.89
N ARG A 153 2.72 9.74 -12.22
CA ARG A 153 1.76 8.89 -12.92
C ARG A 153 2.50 7.69 -13.49
N CYS A 154 2.58 6.64 -12.68
CA CYS A 154 3.38 5.45 -12.96
C CYS A 154 2.56 4.25 -13.40
N ILE A 155 1.24 4.28 -13.26
CA ILE A 155 0.38 3.16 -13.65
C ILE A 155 0.44 2.95 -15.15
N SER A 156 0.86 1.74 -15.56
CA SER A 156 0.89 1.33 -16.97
C SER A 156 -0.41 0.64 -17.37
N ARG A 157 -0.88 -0.29 -16.53
CA ARG A 157 -2.10 -1.06 -16.80
C ARG A 157 -2.59 -1.77 -15.55
N GLN A 158 -3.86 -2.15 -15.57
CA GLN A 158 -4.43 -3.06 -14.59
C GLN A 158 -4.16 -4.50 -15.04
N ILE A 159 -3.80 -5.37 -14.09
CA ILE A 159 -3.56 -6.78 -14.37
C ILE A 159 -4.53 -7.66 -13.57
N GLN A 160 -4.69 -8.90 -14.04
CA GLN A 160 -5.49 -9.89 -13.33
C GLN A 160 -4.57 -10.73 -12.44
N PRO A 161 -4.84 -10.82 -11.11
CA PRO A 161 -4.12 -11.75 -10.27
C PRO A 161 -4.54 -13.19 -10.56
N SER A 162 -3.87 -14.15 -9.91
CA SER A 162 -4.22 -15.56 -10.02
C SER A 162 -5.70 -15.78 -9.65
N PRO A 163 -6.43 -16.70 -10.35
CA PRO A 163 -7.86 -16.92 -10.13
C PRO A 163 -8.29 -17.31 -8.72
N ARG A 164 -7.38 -17.65 -7.84
CA ARG A 164 -7.71 -17.98 -6.46
C ARG A 164 -8.03 -16.75 -5.58
N TRP A 165 -8.01 -15.56 -6.15
CA TRP A 165 -8.38 -14.31 -5.44
C TRP A 165 -9.67 -13.72 -5.97
#